data_5c86e05802bcb2936a584c07f614ea59
#
_entry.id   5c86e05802bcb2936a584c07f614ea59
#
_cell.length_a   1.000
_cell.length_b   1.000
_cell.length_c   1.000
_cell.angle_alpha   90.00
_cell.angle_beta   90.00
_cell.angle_gamma   90.00
#
_symmetry.space_group_name_H-M   'P 1'
#
loop_
_entity.id
_entity.type
_entity.pdbx_description
1 polymer ?
#
loop_
_entity_poly.entity_id
_entity_poly.type
_entity_poly.pdbx_seq_one_letter_code
_entity_poly.pdbx_strand_id
1 'polypeptide(L)'
;MANNALDNATGTVFVDYVRKARPKMRESSVLQGDHWRIGILTESLIRFEWSDSGEFEDNLTQMVVNRDFGADTQFTVSHRDGLLIVDTPRAVCDVRWQAIQQRRLERSRQGRGRHPVQYVALRRRAEA
;
A
#
# COMPACT_ATOMS: atom_id res chain seq x y z
N MET A 1 -19.41 37.52 -18.93
CA MET A 1 -20.13 36.85 -17.81
C MET A 1 -20.37 35.34 -18.07
N ALA A 2 -19.36 34.60 -18.48
CA ALA A 2 -19.54 33.17 -18.81
C ALA A 2 -18.74 32.21 -17.91
N ASN A 3 -18.06 32.70 -16.87
CA ASN A 3 -17.11 31.85 -16.11
C ASN A 3 -17.68 31.20 -14.83
N ASN A 4 -18.86 31.63 -14.36
CA ASN A 4 -19.39 31.08 -13.09
C ASN A 4 -19.99 29.68 -13.18
N ALA A 5 -20.45 29.21 -14.33
CA ALA A 5 -21.08 27.92 -14.47
C ALA A 5 -20.05 26.76 -14.52
N LEU A 6 -18.90 27.02 -15.13
CA LEU A 6 -17.81 26.03 -15.21
C LEU A 6 -17.10 25.87 -13.86
N ASP A 7 -16.88 26.95 -13.13
CA ASP A 7 -16.23 26.92 -11.82
C ASP A 7 -17.09 26.19 -10.78
N ASN A 8 -18.40 26.37 -10.82
CA ASN A 8 -19.34 25.65 -9.94
C ASN A 8 -19.41 24.14 -10.29
N ALA A 9 -19.40 23.79 -11.58
CA ALA A 9 -19.42 22.40 -12.00
C ALA A 9 -18.13 21.68 -11.60
N THR A 10 -16.98 22.31 -11.77
CA THR A 10 -15.68 21.75 -11.39
C THR A 10 -15.57 21.59 -9.87
N GLY A 11 -16.03 22.56 -9.09
CA GLY A 11 -16.08 22.48 -7.64
C GLY A 11 -16.97 21.34 -7.14
N THR A 12 -18.14 21.17 -7.74
CA THR A 12 -19.06 20.07 -7.39
C THR A 12 -18.47 18.70 -7.70
N VAL A 13 -17.84 18.52 -8.86
CA VAL A 13 -17.18 17.25 -9.23
C VAL A 13 -16.04 16.92 -8.28
N PHE A 14 -15.24 17.90 -7.89
CA PHE A 14 -14.15 17.69 -6.93
C PHE A 14 -14.66 17.31 -5.55
N VAL A 15 -15.70 17.96 -5.05
CA VAL A 15 -16.33 17.64 -3.75
C VAL A 15 -16.90 16.24 -3.76
N ASP A 16 -17.58 15.82 -4.83
CA ASP A 16 -18.10 14.45 -4.96
C ASP A 16 -16.99 13.40 -5.03
N TYR A 17 -15.88 13.70 -5.70
CA TYR A 17 -14.72 12.85 -5.76
C TYR A 17 -14.12 12.63 -4.37
N VAL A 18 -13.88 13.70 -3.60
CA VAL A 18 -13.35 13.62 -2.24
C VAL A 18 -14.31 12.87 -1.32
N ARG A 19 -15.62 13.10 -1.46
CA ARG A 19 -16.65 12.42 -0.64
C ARG A 19 -16.69 10.91 -0.88
N LYS A 20 -16.44 10.46 -2.11
CA LYS A 20 -16.43 9.04 -2.49
C LYS A 20 -15.09 8.36 -2.22
N ALA A 21 -14.04 9.11 -1.95
CA ALA A 21 -12.73 8.58 -1.67
C ALA A 21 -12.70 7.76 -0.36
N ARG A 22 -11.97 6.65 -0.38
CA ARG A 22 -11.75 5.78 0.79
C ARG A 22 -10.25 5.59 1.01
N PRO A 23 -9.57 6.63 1.51
CA PRO A 23 -8.11 6.64 1.60
C PRO A 23 -7.56 5.71 2.69
N LYS A 24 -8.34 5.41 3.74
CA LYS A 24 -7.93 4.53 4.83
C LYS A 24 -8.17 3.06 4.48
N MET A 25 -7.18 2.21 4.73
CA MET A 25 -7.33 0.76 4.60
C MET A 25 -8.23 0.21 5.72
N ARG A 26 -8.89 -0.91 5.45
CA ARG A 26 -9.62 -1.66 6.49
C ARG A 26 -8.63 -2.29 7.46
N GLU A 27 -8.95 -2.26 8.74
CA GLU A 27 -8.10 -2.85 9.78
C GLU A 27 -7.91 -4.36 9.59
N SER A 28 -8.96 -5.06 9.13
CA SER A 28 -8.90 -6.50 8.80
C SER A 28 -7.97 -6.85 7.65
N SER A 29 -7.56 -5.86 6.85
CA SER A 29 -6.69 -6.02 5.68
C SER A 29 -5.29 -5.47 5.90
N VAL A 30 -4.91 -5.13 7.13
CA VAL A 30 -3.62 -4.51 7.45
C VAL A 30 -2.78 -5.41 8.35
N LEU A 31 -1.52 -5.60 7.94
CA LEU A 31 -0.45 -6.14 8.76
C LEU A 31 0.54 -5.02 9.03
N GLN A 32 0.91 -4.80 10.28
CA GLN A 32 1.78 -3.68 10.66
C GLN A 32 2.81 -4.10 11.69
N GLY A 33 4.05 -3.64 11.50
CA GLY A 33 5.13 -3.65 12.48
C GLY A 33 5.58 -2.22 12.80
N ASP A 34 6.73 -2.08 13.45
CA ASP A 34 7.21 -0.79 13.94
C ASP A 34 7.47 0.22 12.81
N HIS A 35 8.05 -0.24 11.70
CA HIS A 35 8.46 0.61 10.58
C HIS A 35 7.86 0.19 9.24
N TRP A 36 6.97 -0.79 9.22
CA TRP A 36 6.40 -1.30 7.99
C TRP A 36 4.91 -1.55 8.12
N ARG A 37 4.21 -1.44 7.00
CA ARG A 37 2.80 -1.74 6.89
C ARG A 37 2.52 -2.43 5.55
N ILE A 38 1.71 -3.48 5.60
CA ILE A 38 1.25 -4.21 4.42
C ILE A 38 -0.27 -4.14 4.41
N GLY A 39 -0.84 -3.61 3.34
CA GLY A 39 -2.27 -3.61 3.09
C GLY A 39 -2.63 -4.61 2.01
N ILE A 40 -3.49 -5.57 2.33
CA ILE A 40 -4.04 -6.52 1.38
C ILE A 40 -5.36 -5.94 0.86
N LEU A 41 -5.28 -5.13 -0.20
CA LEU A 41 -6.40 -4.33 -0.68
C LEU A 41 -7.39 -5.15 -1.48
N THR A 42 -6.90 -6.10 -2.27
CA THR A 42 -7.69 -7.12 -2.99
C THR A 42 -6.89 -8.42 -3.08
N GLU A 43 -7.47 -9.47 -3.60
CA GLU A 43 -6.78 -10.75 -3.83
C GLU A 43 -5.52 -10.62 -4.73
N SER A 44 -5.43 -9.54 -5.51
CA SER A 44 -4.34 -9.29 -6.47
C SER A 44 -3.59 -7.98 -6.22
N LEU A 45 -4.02 -7.17 -5.25
CA LEU A 45 -3.43 -5.87 -4.97
C LEU A 45 -2.97 -5.78 -3.52
N ILE A 46 -1.66 -5.79 -3.34
CA ILE A 46 -1.00 -5.70 -2.04
C ILE A 46 -0.14 -4.43 -2.03
N ARG A 47 -0.31 -3.61 -1.00
CA ARG A 47 0.42 -2.36 -0.80
C ARG A 47 1.46 -2.53 0.30
N PHE A 48 2.69 -2.09 0.02
CA PHE A 48 3.79 -2.06 0.99
C PHE A 48 4.15 -0.63 1.32
N GLU A 49 4.35 -0.37 2.59
CA GLU A 49 4.76 0.93 3.09
C GLU A 49 5.89 0.76 4.11
N TRP A 50 6.84 1.67 4.05
CA TRP A 50 7.91 1.77 5.03
C TRP A 50 7.98 3.21 5.55
N SER A 51 8.10 3.37 6.86
CA SER A 51 8.25 4.65 7.53
C SER A 51 9.37 4.60 8.55
N ASP A 52 10.27 5.55 8.48
CA ASP A 52 11.38 5.67 9.44
C ASP A 52 10.90 6.14 10.81
N SER A 53 9.82 6.92 10.86
CA SER A 53 9.16 7.36 12.08
C SER A 53 8.16 6.35 12.63
N GLY A 54 7.76 5.34 11.84
CA GLY A 54 6.65 4.44 12.17
C GLY A 54 5.26 5.03 11.91
N GLU A 55 5.19 6.26 11.41
CA GLU A 55 3.94 6.92 11.02
C GLU A 55 3.61 6.64 9.56
N PHE A 56 2.36 6.33 9.26
CA PHE A 56 1.89 6.01 7.91
C PHE A 56 0.80 6.98 7.48
N GLU A 57 0.86 7.39 6.20
CA GLU A 57 -0.09 8.33 5.62
C GLU A 57 -1.39 7.64 5.21
N ASP A 58 -2.48 8.03 5.84
CA ASP A 58 -3.83 7.53 5.56
C ASP A 58 -4.74 8.56 4.88
N ASN A 59 -4.23 9.76 4.63
CA ASN A 59 -4.98 10.80 3.96
C ASN A 59 -5.07 10.56 2.45
N LEU A 60 -6.05 11.22 1.84
CA LEU A 60 -6.20 11.29 0.40
C LEU A 60 -5.00 11.99 -0.23
N THR A 61 -4.40 11.37 -1.23
CA THR A 61 -3.34 11.97 -2.04
C THR A 61 -3.73 11.96 -3.52
N GLN A 62 -3.02 12.71 -4.36
CA GLN A 62 -3.25 12.70 -5.80
C GLN A 62 -3.06 11.32 -6.44
N MET A 63 -2.15 10.51 -5.88
CA MET A 63 -1.80 9.20 -6.41
C MET A 63 -2.61 8.05 -5.79
N VAL A 64 -3.11 8.24 -4.58
CA VAL A 64 -3.81 7.18 -3.83
C VAL A 64 -5.11 7.72 -3.27
N VAL A 65 -6.19 7.37 -3.94
CA VAL A 65 -7.55 7.81 -3.63
C VAL A 65 -8.28 6.79 -2.78
N ASN A 66 -8.17 5.53 -3.15
CA ASN A 66 -8.85 4.44 -2.48
C ASN A 66 -7.86 3.38 -1.99
N ARG A 67 -8.02 3.01 -0.73
CA ARG A 67 -7.36 1.87 -0.08
C ARG A 67 -8.37 0.88 0.52
N ASP A 68 -9.66 1.20 0.45
CA ASP A 68 -10.77 0.32 0.82
C ASP A 68 -11.64 0.04 -0.41
N PHE A 69 -11.64 -1.20 -0.88
CA PHE A 69 -12.38 -1.64 -2.06
C PHE A 69 -13.75 -2.26 -1.73
N GLY A 70 -14.21 -2.08 -0.49
CA GLY A 70 -15.58 -2.40 -0.09
C GLY A 70 -15.84 -3.85 0.32
N ALA A 71 -14.84 -4.74 0.23
CA ALA A 71 -14.94 -6.14 0.64
C ALA A 71 -13.71 -6.56 1.43
N ASP A 72 -13.89 -7.47 2.39
CA ASP A 72 -12.77 -8.09 3.09
C ASP A 72 -12.08 -9.08 2.16
N THR A 73 -10.77 -8.91 2.02
CA THR A 73 -9.94 -9.84 1.27
C THR A 73 -9.57 -11.03 2.15
N GLN A 74 -9.81 -12.23 1.67
CA GLN A 74 -9.35 -13.44 2.33
C GLN A 74 -7.86 -13.65 2.07
N PHE A 75 -7.10 -13.83 3.13
CA PHE A 75 -5.68 -14.13 3.04
C PHE A 75 -5.21 -14.91 4.27
N THR A 76 -4.11 -15.60 4.15
CA THR A 76 -3.40 -16.23 5.26
C THR A 76 -2.00 -15.68 5.38
N VAL A 77 -1.50 -15.67 6.62
CA VAL A 77 -0.15 -15.19 6.94
C VAL A 77 0.63 -16.31 7.58
N SER A 78 1.82 -16.56 7.08
CA SER A 78 2.75 -17.51 7.67
C SER A 78 4.17 -16.96 7.71
N HIS A 79 4.99 -17.51 8.60
CA HIS A 79 6.40 -17.16 8.71
C HIS A 79 7.24 -18.42 8.46
N ARG A 80 8.19 -18.34 7.54
CA ARG A 80 9.12 -19.43 7.24
C ARG A 80 10.49 -18.86 6.89
N ASP A 81 11.53 -19.35 7.53
CA ASP A 81 12.93 -19.02 7.23
C ASP A 81 13.22 -17.50 7.18
N GLY A 82 12.61 -16.71 8.07
CA GLY A 82 12.72 -15.26 8.09
C GLY A 82 11.94 -14.54 7.00
N LEU A 83 11.05 -15.24 6.29
CA LEU A 83 10.09 -14.69 5.35
C LEU A 83 8.74 -14.52 6.01
N LEU A 84 8.10 -13.39 5.75
CA LEU A 84 6.66 -13.21 5.92
C LEU A 84 5.99 -13.60 4.61
N ILE A 85 5.11 -14.57 4.64
CA ILE A 85 4.38 -15.06 3.47
C ILE A 85 2.93 -14.64 3.62
N VAL A 86 2.43 -13.86 2.68
CA VAL A 86 1.02 -13.50 2.55
C VAL A 86 0.45 -14.27 1.37
N ASP A 87 -0.49 -15.14 1.65
CA ASP A 87 -1.15 -15.99 0.63
C ASP A 87 -2.60 -15.55 0.46
N THR A 88 -2.97 -15.18 -0.76
CA THR A 88 -4.31 -14.83 -1.19
C THR A 88 -4.80 -15.87 -2.21
N PRO A 89 -6.11 -15.93 -2.55
CA PRO A 89 -6.60 -16.82 -3.59
C PRO A 89 -5.91 -16.64 -4.96
N ARG A 90 -5.34 -15.46 -5.25
CA ARG A 90 -4.75 -15.14 -6.56
C ARG A 90 -3.25 -14.94 -6.55
N ALA A 91 -2.65 -14.66 -5.39
CA ALA A 91 -1.24 -14.32 -5.32
C ALA A 91 -0.60 -14.82 -4.02
N VAL A 92 0.67 -15.18 -4.11
CA VAL A 92 1.55 -15.43 -2.96
C VAL A 92 2.62 -14.35 -2.93
N CYS A 93 2.76 -13.69 -1.80
CA CYS A 93 3.72 -12.64 -1.59
C CYS A 93 4.73 -13.02 -0.51
N ASP A 94 5.99 -13.14 -0.88
CA ASP A 94 7.10 -13.43 0.02
C ASP A 94 7.83 -12.12 0.36
N VAL A 95 7.83 -11.74 1.64
CA VAL A 95 8.49 -10.52 2.12
C VAL A 95 9.67 -10.86 3.01
N ARG A 96 10.86 -10.40 2.62
CA ARG A 96 12.10 -10.59 3.40
C ARG A 96 12.55 -9.25 3.99
N TRP A 97 12.38 -9.08 5.29
CA TRP A 97 12.71 -7.84 6.00
C TRP A 97 14.21 -7.57 6.12
N GLN A 98 15.03 -8.59 6.25
CA GLN A 98 16.48 -8.44 6.39
C GLN A 98 17.13 -7.78 5.16
N ALA A 99 16.66 -8.08 3.97
CA ALA A 99 17.16 -7.46 2.74
C ALA A 99 16.82 -5.96 2.66
N ILE A 100 15.72 -5.54 3.28
CA ILE A 100 15.29 -4.14 3.35
C ILE A 100 16.21 -3.36 4.31
N GLN A 101 16.50 -3.90 5.49
CA GLN A 101 17.36 -3.28 6.48
C GLN A 101 18.82 -3.17 6.02
N GLN A 102 19.39 -4.21 5.42
CA GLN A 102 20.77 -4.20 4.93
C GLN A 102 20.99 -3.17 3.83
N ARG A 103 20.10 -3.10 2.83
CA ARG A 103 20.18 -2.10 1.76
C ARG A 103 20.01 -0.67 2.25
N ARG A 104 19.28 -0.47 3.33
CA ARG A 104 19.14 0.85 3.95
C ARG A 104 20.44 1.32 4.61
N LEU A 105 21.11 0.45 5.35
CA LEU A 105 22.40 0.75 5.98
C LEU A 105 23.49 1.08 4.95
N GLU A 106 23.51 0.37 3.83
CA GLU A 106 24.43 0.64 2.71
C GLU A 106 24.14 1.99 2.04
N ARG A 107 22.87 2.37 1.85
CA ARG A 107 22.49 3.66 1.27
C ARG A 107 22.69 4.84 2.21
N SER A 108 22.51 4.67 3.50
CA SER A 108 22.79 5.71 4.50
C SER A 108 24.29 6.10 4.50
N ARG A 109 25.16 5.16 4.16
CA ARG A 109 26.61 5.42 3.98
C ARG A 109 26.95 6.15 2.68
N GLN A 110 26.08 6.13 1.66
CA GLN A 110 26.31 6.74 0.34
C GLN A 110 25.60 8.08 0.10
N GLY A 111 24.85 8.61 1.06
CA GLY A 111 24.41 10.01 1.11
C GLY A 111 23.50 10.52 -0.02
N ARG A 112 22.76 9.66 -0.74
CA ARG A 112 21.78 10.10 -1.76
C ARG A 112 20.41 9.47 -1.52
N GLY A 113 19.47 10.32 -1.08
CA GLY A 113 18.09 9.94 -0.84
C GLY A 113 17.35 9.52 -2.13
N ARG A 114 17.10 8.23 -2.27
CA ARG A 114 16.03 7.68 -3.07
C ARG A 114 15.32 6.63 -2.22
N HIS A 115 13.99 6.67 -2.19
CA HIS A 115 13.16 5.71 -1.45
C HIS A 115 13.57 4.28 -1.81
N PRO A 116 13.72 3.38 -0.83
CA PRO A 116 14.07 2.00 -1.12
C PRO A 116 12.96 1.33 -1.92
N VAL A 117 13.29 0.85 -3.11
CA VAL A 117 12.41 -0.05 -3.85
C VAL A 117 12.37 -1.37 -3.08
N GLN A 118 11.20 -1.69 -2.56
CA GLN A 118 10.96 -2.93 -1.82
C GLN A 118 10.92 -4.08 -2.84
N TYR A 119 11.80 -5.05 -2.71
CA TYR A 119 11.70 -6.28 -3.48
C TYR A 119 10.70 -7.21 -2.81
N VAL A 120 9.55 -7.28 -3.42
CA VAL A 120 8.51 -8.24 -3.10
C VAL A 120 8.45 -9.22 -4.27
N ALA A 121 8.69 -10.48 -4.01
CA ALA A 121 8.47 -11.52 -5.00
C ALA A 121 6.97 -11.86 -5.00
N LEU A 122 6.24 -11.34 -5.97
CA LEU A 122 4.87 -11.76 -6.26
C LEU A 122 4.94 -12.99 -7.18
N ARG A 123 4.47 -14.12 -6.68
CA ARG A 123 4.23 -15.31 -7.49
C ARG A 123 2.74 -15.37 -7.82
N ARG A 124 2.40 -15.41 -9.10
CA ARG A 124 1.03 -15.76 -9.50
C ARG A 124 0.79 -17.22 -9.17
N ARG A 125 -0.35 -17.53 -8.56
CA ARG A 125 -0.80 -18.92 -8.51
C ARG A 125 -1.04 -19.38 -9.95
N ALA A 126 -0.40 -20.48 -10.34
CA ALA A 126 -0.77 -21.13 -11.60
C ALA A 126 -2.24 -21.49 -11.53
N GLU A 127 -2.99 -21.09 -12.52
CA GLU A 127 -4.37 -21.55 -12.67
C GLU A 127 -4.33 -23.08 -12.83
N ALA A 128 -4.99 -23.76 -11.91
CA ALA A 128 -5.16 -25.19 -11.99
C ALA A 128 -6.22 -25.52 -13.03
#